data_2bbc43beadccfc0806c3ea92e89897f5
#
_entry.id   2bbc43beadccfc0806c3ea92e89897f5
#
_cell.length_a   1.000
_cell.length_b   1.000
_cell.length_c   1.000
_cell.angle_alpha   90.00
_cell.angle_beta   90.00
_cell.angle_gamma   90.00
#
_symmetry.space_group_name_H-M   'P 1'
#
loop_
_entity.id
_entity.type
_entity.pdbx_description
1 polymer ?
#
loop_
_entity_poly.entity_id
_entity_poly.type
_entity_poly.pdbx_seq_one_letter_code
_entity_poly.pdbx_strand_id
1 'polypeptide(L)'
;MQTLNEHRAFNGTQRFLQHDSQEIGLPMKFALYLPPEPKALLVFLAGLTCTEETFTMKAGAQRLASDLGLALLMPDTSPRGAKVPGEADAWDFGVGAGFYLDATQAPWATHWRMESYLMNELIPLVQRETGLTRTGLFGHSMGGHGALTLALRHPGRFQSLSAFAPIAAPTQCPWG
;
A
#
# COMPACT_ATOMS: atom_id res chain seq x y z
N MET A 1 12.02 -8.96 8.30
CA MET A 1 11.29 -9.11 7.03
C MET A 1 11.47 -10.53 6.52
N GLN A 2 10.38 -11.19 6.15
CA GLN A 2 10.35 -12.57 5.67
C GLN A 2 9.85 -12.60 4.21
N THR A 3 10.55 -13.31 3.34
CA THR A 3 10.06 -13.59 1.97
C THR A 3 9.11 -14.79 2.03
N LEU A 4 7.84 -14.56 1.65
CA LEU A 4 6.83 -15.60 1.56
C LEU A 4 6.90 -16.32 0.20
N ASN A 5 7.12 -15.55 -0.86
CA ASN A 5 7.25 -16.08 -2.21
C ASN A 5 8.09 -15.14 -3.09
N GLU A 6 8.77 -15.71 -4.10
CA GLU A 6 9.60 -14.96 -5.04
C GLU A 6 9.51 -15.59 -6.44
N HIS A 7 9.35 -14.74 -7.46
CA HIS A 7 9.26 -15.15 -8.86
C HIS A 7 10.11 -14.24 -9.76
N ARG A 8 10.71 -14.79 -10.78
CA ARG A 8 11.29 -13.97 -11.86
C ARG A 8 10.18 -13.46 -12.78
N ALA A 9 10.21 -12.17 -13.10
CA ALA A 9 9.27 -11.52 -14.01
C ALA A 9 9.97 -10.38 -14.75
N PHE A 10 9.94 -10.37 -16.09
CA PHE A 10 10.47 -9.31 -16.96
C PHE A 10 11.89 -8.85 -16.58
N ASN A 11 12.81 -9.81 -16.44
CA ASN A 11 14.20 -9.63 -16.01
C ASN A 11 14.38 -9.14 -14.55
N GLY A 12 13.31 -8.80 -13.88
CA GLY A 12 13.28 -8.41 -12.47
C GLY A 12 12.80 -9.54 -11.55
N THR A 13 12.52 -9.17 -10.31
CA THR A 13 12.07 -10.08 -9.26
C THR A 13 10.79 -9.55 -8.62
N GLN A 14 9.73 -10.35 -8.62
CA GLN A 14 8.51 -10.10 -7.87
C GLN A 14 8.58 -10.87 -6.55
N ARG A 15 8.46 -10.16 -5.43
CA ARG A 15 8.46 -10.74 -4.07
C ARG A 15 7.13 -10.47 -3.38
N PHE A 16 6.71 -11.46 -2.59
CA PHE A 16 5.66 -11.32 -1.58
C PHE A 16 6.31 -11.44 -0.22
N LEU A 17 6.13 -10.45 0.60
CA LEU A 17 6.90 -10.22 1.81
C LEU A 17 5.96 -10.01 3.01
N GLN A 18 6.47 -10.33 4.19
CA GLN A 18 5.81 -10.05 5.47
C GLN A 18 6.81 -9.51 6.47
N HIS A 19 6.37 -8.61 7.32
CA HIS A 19 7.14 -8.18 8.48
C HIS A 19 6.20 -7.87 9.65
N ASP A 20 6.73 -7.94 10.87
CA ASP A 20 6.01 -7.54 12.07
C ASP A 20 6.05 -6.00 12.15
N SER A 21 4.90 -5.39 11.93
CA SER A 21 4.78 -3.93 11.94
C SER A 21 4.71 -3.40 13.37
N GLN A 22 5.50 -2.39 13.66
CA GLN A 22 5.45 -1.67 14.93
C GLN A 22 4.27 -0.69 14.98
N GLU A 23 3.94 -0.06 13.85
CA GLU A 23 2.82 0.88 13.77
C GLU A 23 1.46 0.19 13.86
N ILE A 24 1.32 -0.99 13.25
CA ILE A 24 0.09 -1.78 13.27
C ILE A 24 0.02 -2.72 14.48
N GLY A 25 1.16 -3.20 14.97
CA GLY A 25 1.24 -4.19 16.04
C GLY A 25 0.87 -5.62 15.61
N LEU A 26 0.87 -5.88 14.30
CA LEU A 26 0.53 -7.17 13.69
C LEU A 26 1.45 -7.44 12.48
N PRO A 27 1.58 -8.70 12.04
CA PRO A 27 2.24 -9.00 10.78
C PRO A 27 1.52 -8.35 9.61
N MET A 28 2.27 -7.59 8.80
CA MET A 28 1.77 -6.93 7.60
C MET A 28 2.42 -7.50 6.35
N LYS A 29 1.61 -7.70 5.31
CA LYS A 29 2.07 -8.18 4.01
C LYS A 29 2.21 -7.04 3.01
N PHE A 30 3.13 -7.21 2.08
CA PHE A 30 3.28 -6.34 0.92
C PHE A 30 3.94 -7.10 -0.22
N ALA A 31 3.72 -6.63 -1.44
CA ALA A 31 4.43 -7.13 -2.61
C ALA A 31 5.42 -6.07 -3.10
N LEU A 32 6.57 -6.52 -3.60
CA LEU A 32 7.62 -5.67 -4.13
C LEU A 32 8.14 -6.25 -5.44
N TYR A 33 8.04 -5.47 -6.52
CA TYR A 33 8.71 -5.76 -7.77
C TYR A 33 9.99 -4.94 -7.88
N LEU A 34 11.10 -5.59 -8.15
CA LEU A 34 12.40 -4.92 -8.37
C LEU A 34 12.88 -5.25 -9.80
N PRO A 35 13.00 -4.25 -10.68
CA PRO A 35 13.69 -4.42 -11.96
C PRO A 35 15.20 -4.59 -11.75
N PRO A 36 15.98 -4.97 -12.78
CA PRO A 36 17.43 -5.15 -12.65
C PRO A 36 18.16 -3.88 -12.18
N GLU A 37 17.73 -2.72 -12.65
CA GLU A 37 18.36 -1.41 -12.34
C GLU A 37 17.27 -0.41 -11.88
N PRO A 38 16.77 -0.52 -10.64
CA PRO A 38 15.73 0.36 -10.16
C PRO A 38 16.25 1.80 -9.97
N LYS A 39 15.50 2.79 -10.45
CA LYS A 39 15.81 4.22 -10.38
C LYS A 39 14.91 5.00 -9.45
N ALA A 40 13.70 4.49 -9.21
CA ALA A 40 12.69 5.10 -8.35
C ALA A 40 11.72 4.05 -7.83
N LEU A 41 11.08 4.35 -6.72
CA LEU A 41 10.03 3.55 -6.10
C LEU A 41 8.67 4.13 -6.48
N LEU A 42 7.76 3.29 -6.96
CA LEU A 42 6.39 3.67 -7.25
C LEU A 42 5.46 2.86 -6.33
N VAL A 43 4.78 3.56 -5.44
CA VAL A 43 3.87 2.95 -4.46
C VAL A 43 2.46 2.92 -5.03
N PHE A 44 1.87 1.73 -5.13
CA PHE A 44 0.48 1.55 -5.54
C PHE A 44 -0.41 1.29 -4.34
N LEU A 45 -1.51 2.04 -4.26
CA LEU A 45 -2.55 1.86 -3.25
C LEU A 45 -3.80 1.24 -3.90
N ALA A 46 -4.18 0.06 -3.40
CA ALA A 46 -5.29 -0.70 -3.95
C ALA A 46 -6.66 -0.22 -3.43
N GLY A 47 -7.71 -0.65 -4.10
CA GLY A 47 -9.11 -0.39 -3.72
C GLY A 47 -9.60 -1.29 -2.58
N LEU A 48 -10.87 -1.11 -2.21
CA LEU A 48 -11.56 -1.92 -1.20
C LEU A 48 -11.45 -3.41 -1.50
N THR A 49 -11.33 -4.21 -0.45
CA THR A 49 -11.25 -5.68 -0.47
C THR A 49 -10.00 -6.27 -1.12
N CYS A 50 -9.14 -5.44 -1.71
CA CYS A 50 -7.90 -5.88 -2.33
C CYS A 50 -6.84 -6.25 -1.27
N THR A 51 -5.80 -6.94 -1.74
CA THR A 51 -4.59 -7.28 -1.00
C THR A 51 -3.36 -6.82 -1.78
N GLU A 52 -2.18 -7.04 -1.23
CA GLU A 52 -0.89 -6.82 -1.88
C GLU A 52 -0.74 -7.59 -3.21
N GLU A 53 -1.49 -8.67 -3.38
CA GLU A 53 -1.42 -9.53 -4.58
C GLU A 53 -2.24 -8.96 -5.75
N THR A 54 -3.30 -8.20 -5.47
CA THR A 54 -4.31 -7.84 -6.47
C THR A 54 -3.71 -7.10 -7.65
N PHE A 55 -2.93 -6.05 -7.41
CA PHE A 55 -2.27 -5.28 -8.47
C PHE A 55 -1.22 -6.12 -9.20
N THR A 56 -0.43 -6.87 -8.45
CA THR A 56 0.62 -7.74 -8.97
C THR A 56 0.09 -8.71 -10.01
N MET A 57 -1.09 -9.30 -9.73
CA MET A 57 -1.67 -10.33 -10.60
C MET A 57 -2.50 -9.76 -11.77
N LYS A 58 -3.11 -8.57 -11.57
CA LYS A 58 -4.12 -8.07 -12.52
C LYS A 58 -3.68 -6.90 -13.38
N ALA A 59 -2.72 -6.08 -12.92
CA ALA A 59 -2.38 -4.85 -13.61
C ALA A 59 -1.42 -5.03 -14.79
N GLY A 60 -0.63 -6.11 -14.82
CA GLY A 60 0.37 -6.34 -15.88
C GLY A 60 1.46 -5.27 -15.94
N ALA A 61 1.71 -4.56 -14.86
CA ALA A 61 2.57 -3.37 -14.82
C ALA A 61 4.08 -3.70 -14.85
N GLN A 62 4.48 -4.93 -14.50
CA GLN A 62 5.88 -5.29 -14.30
C GLN A 62 6.75 -5.13 -15.55
N ARG A 63 6.19 -5.38 -16.75
CA ARG A 63 6.93 -5.17 -18.01
C ARG A 63 7.35 -3.72 -18.17
N LEU A 64 6.38 -2.80 -18.11
CA LEU A 64 6.65 -1.38 -18.26
C LEU A 64 7.53 -0.84 -17.12
N ALA A 65 7.30 -1.32 -15.90
CA ALA A 65 8.13 -0.99 -14.75
C ALA A 65 9.60 -1.42 -14.96
N SER A 66 9.82 -2.60 -15.53
CA SER A 66 11.17 -3.06 -15.90
C SER A 66 11.82 -2.15 -16.93
N ASP A 67 11.11 -1.82 -18.00
CA ASP A 67 11.62 -1.00 -19.09
C ASP A 67 11.97 0.44 -18.61
N LEU A 68 11.23 0.96 -17.65
CA LEU A 68 11.43 2.30 -17.08
C LEU A 68 12.38 2.33 -15.86
N GLY A 69 12.76 1.19 -15.33
CA GLY A 69 13.55 1.11 -14.09
C GLY A 69 12.74 1.54 -12.85
N LEU A 70 11.47 1.17 -12.77
CA LEU A 70 10.60 1.50 -11.64
C LEU A 70 10.42 0.26 -10.74
N ALA A 71 10.80 0.38 -9.49
CA ALA A 71 10.38 -0.57 -8.46
C ALA A 71 8.90 -0.31 -8.12
N LEU A 72 8.11 -1.38 -7.92
CA LEU A 72 6.70 -1.28 -7.54
C LEU A 72 6.51 -1.83 -6.13
N LEU A 73 5.93 -1.02 -5.24
CA LEU A 73 5.54 -1.41 -3.89
C LEU A 73 4.03 -1.45 -3.77
N MET A 74 3.48 -2.58 -3.36
CA MET A 74 2.06 -2.83 -3.17
C MET A 74 1.82 -3.29 -1.73
N PRO A 75 1.39 -2.41 -0.80
CA PRO A 75 0.98 -2.83 0.55
C PRO A 75 -0.37 -3.56 0.53
N ASP A 76 -0.65 -4.35 1.57
CA ASP A 76 -2.02 -4.76 1.88
C ASP A 76 -2.87 -3.52 2.20
N THR A 77 -4.18 -3.64 2.09
CA THR A 77 -5.14 -2.54 2.23
C THR A 77 -5.59 -2.28 3.67
N SER A 78 -5.29 -3.20 4.58
CA SER A 78 -5.61 -3.10 6.01
C SER A 78 -4.78 -4.08 6.84
N PRO A 79 -4.78 -3.95 8.17
CA PRO A 79 -4.45 -5.05 9.07
C PRO A 79 -5.37 -6.25 8.84
N ARG A 80 -4.88 -7.45 9.18
CA ARG A 80 -5.67 -8.68 9.18
C ARG A 80 -5.38 -9.49 10.43
N GLY A 81 -6.44 -10.08 11.03
CA GLY A 81 -6.31 -10.93 12.19
C GLY A 81 -6.11 -10.17 13.51
N ALA A 82 -6.57 -8.93 13.59
CA ALA A 82 -6.56 -8.14 14.83
C ALA A 82 -7.51 -8.71 15.90
N LYS A 83 -8.45 -9.59 15.47
CA LYS A 83 -9.48 -10.20 16.34
C LYS A 83 -10.40 -9.17 17.01
N VAL A 84 -10.58 -8.03 16.37
CA VAL A 84 -11.56 -7.03 16.77
C VAL A 84 -12.94 -7.52 16.33
N PRO A 85 -13.92 -7.59 17.22
CA PRO A 85 -15.29 -7.99 16.86
C PRO A 85 -15.83 -7.10 15.71
N GLY A 86 -16.36 -7.73 14.66
CA GLY A 86 -16.88 -7.02 13.48
C GLY A 86 -15.84 -6.62 12.43
N GLU A 87 -14.55 -6.97 12.61
CA GLU A 87 -13.49 -6.53 11.67
C GLU A 87 -13.67 -7.03 10.22
N ALA A 88 -14.44 -8.10 10.02
CA ALA A 88 -14.68 -8.71 8.72
C ALA A 88 -16.17 -8.79 8.35
N ASP A 89 -17.05 -8.07 9.03
CA ASP A 89 -18.50 -8.18 8.84
C ASP A 89 -18.98 -7.38 7.62
N ALA A 90 -18.25 -6.35 7.21
CA ALA A 90 -18.59 -5.52 6.07
C ALA A 90 -17.42 -5.42 5.07
N TRP A 91 -17.74 -5.27 3.79
CA TRP A 91 -16.73 -5.16 2.72
C TRP A 91 -16.09 -3.77 2.63
N ASP A 92 -16.74 -2.76 3.17
CA ASP A 92 -16.37 -1.34 3.13
C ASP A 92 -15.90 -0.79 4.48
N PHE A 93 -15.72 -1.67 5.47
CA PHE A 93 -15.25 -1.30 6.81
C PHE A 93 -14.37 -2.41 7.41
N GLY A 94 -13.30 -2.06 8.12
CA GLY A 94 -12.42 -3.02 8.78
C GLY A 94 -11.42 -3.68 7.84
N VAL A 95 -11.49 -5.02 7.72
CA VAL A 95 -10.58 -5.80 6.88
C VAL A 95 -10.78 -5.48 5.39
N GLY A 96 -9.70 -5.10 4.71
CA GLY A 96 -9.74 -4.69 3.30
C GLY A 96 -10.20 -3.25 3.08
N ALA A 97 -10.43 -2.47 4.15
CA ALA A 97 -10.99 -1.13 4.12
C ALA A 97 -10.27 -0.15 5.06
N GLY A 98 -8.93 -0.13 5.02
CA GLY A 98 -8.13 0.75 5.87
C GLY A 98 -8.07 2.20 5.41
N PHE A 99 -8.55 2.51 4.21
CA PHE A 99 -8.59 3.85 3.60
C PHE A 99 -7.27 4.64 3.64
N TYR A 100 -6.18 3.97 4.02
CA TYR A 100 -4.84 4.58 4.19
C TYR A 100 -4.84 5.74 5.19
N LEU A 101 -5.67 5.60 6.24
CA LEU A 101 -5.84 6.53 7.35
C LEU A 101 -5.49 5.84 8.67
N ASP A 102 -5.30 6.65 9.71
CA ASP A 102 -5.20 6.17 11.08
C ASP A 102 -6.55 6.35 11.77
N ALA A 103 -7.12 5.24 12.27
CA ALA A 103 -8.35 5.27 13.03
C ALA A 103 -8.14 5.99 14.38
N THR A 104 -9.14 6.76 14.80
CA THR A 104 -9.05 7.60 16.00
C THR A 104 -9.84 7.06 17.19
N GLN A 105 -10.67 6.02 16.97
CA GLN A 105 -11.55 5.47 18.01
C GLN A 105 -11.22 4.01 18.31
N ALA A 106 -11.33 3.65 19.59
CA ALA A 106 -11.25 2.26 20.01
C ALA A 106 -12.46 1.45 19.49
N PRO A 107 -12.27 0.16 19.15
CA PRO A 107 -11.03 -0.61 19.25
C PRO A 107 -10.09 -0.46 18.03
N TRP A 108 -10.51 0.26 16.98
CA TRP A 108 -9.86 0.36 15.69
C TRP A 108 -8.51 1.08 15.76
N ALA A 109 -8.40 2.13 16.58
CA ALA A 109 -7.20 2.97 16.70
C ALA A 109 -5.93 2.20 17.11
N THR A 110 -6.07 0.98 17.63
CA THR A 110 -4.93 0.14 18.02
C THR A 110 -4.19 -0.41 16.79
N HIS A 111 -4.94 -0.83 15.75
CA HIS A 111 -4.36 -1.58 14.63
C HIS A 111 -4.60 -0.92 13.26
N TRP A 112 -5.72 -0.19 13.06
CA TRP A 112 -6.01 0.48 11.78
C TRP A 112 -5.26 1.80 11.68
N ARG A 113 -3.94 1.72 11.47
CA ARG A 113 -3.01 2.86 11.40
C ARG A 113 -2.25 2.86 10.07
N MET A 114 -3.00 2.82 8.97
CA MET A 114 -2.44 2.61 7.64
C MET A 114 -1.64 3.82 7.12
N GLU A 115 -1.98 5.05 7.52
CA GLU A 115 -1.17 6.24 7.22
C GLU A 115 0.20 6.15 7.90
N SER A 116 0.21 5.97 9.23
CA SER A 116 1.44 5.81 10.01
C SER A 116 2.28 4.65 9.50
N TYR A 117 1.65 3.51 9.22
CA TYR A 117 2.32 2.34 8.66
C TYR A 117 3.06 2.65 7.36
N LEU A 118 2.39 3.29 6.39
CA LEU A 118 3.00 3.63 5.11
C LEU A 118 4.11 4.67 5.26
N MET A 119 3.84 5.75 5.98
CA MET A 119 4.70 6.92 6.00
C MET A 119 5.91 6.78 6.92
N ASN A 120 5.73 6.09 8.06
CA ASN A 120 6.77 5.98 9.08
C ASN A 120 7.50 4.64 9.04
N GLU A 121 6.90 3.60 8.46
CA GLU A 121 7.46 2.25 8.54
C GLU A 121 7.71 1.63 7.16
N LEU A 122 6.69 1.31 6.36
CA LEU A 122 6.86 0.50 5.15
C LEU A 122 7.69 1.19 4.05
N ILE A 123 7.32 2.43 3.68
CA ILE A 123 8.07 3.16 2.64
C ILE A 123 9.53 3.38 3.09
N PRO A 124 9.81 3.88 4.31
CA PRO A 124 11.18 3.97 4.80
C PRO A 124 11.93 2.63 4.87
N LEU A 125 11.25 1.54 5.21
CA LEU A 125 11.84 0.20 5.21
C LEU A 125 12.32 -0.18 3.80
N VAL A 126 11.45 -0.08 2.80
CA VAL A 126 11.78 -0.43 1.42
C VAL A 126 12.84 0.51 0.85
N GLN A 127 12.81 1.80 1.16
CA GLN A 127 13.84 2.75 0.77
C GLN A 127 15.24 2.38 1.32
N ARG A 128 15.31 1.96 2.59
CA ARG A 128 16.59 1.50 3.20
C ARG A 128 17.10 0.23 2.54
N GLU A 129 16.23 -0.73 2.27
CA GLU A 129 16.59 -2.02 1.66
C GLU A 129 17.03 -1.90 0.21
N THR A 130 16.50 -0.93 -0.51
CA THR A 130 16.73 -0.77 -1.96
C THR A 130 17.67 0.38 -2.32
N GLY A 131 17.90 1.32 -1.41
CA GLY A 131 18.62 2.57 -1.68
C GLY A 131 17.82 3.60 -2.50
N LEU A 132 16.53 3.33 -2.79
CA LEU A 132 15.69 4.20 -3.62
C LEU A 132 15.10 5.33 -2.78
N THR A 133 15.48 6.57 -3.08
CA THR A 133 15.00 7.76 -2.36
C THR A 133 13.87 8.49 -3.10
N ARG A 134 13.82 8.34 -4.44
CA ARG A 134 12.76 8.96 -5.27
C ARG A 134 11.50 8.10 -5.20
N THR A 135 10.39 8.68 -4.74
CA THR A 135 9.14 7.95 -4.56
C THR A 135 7.98 8.66 -5.26
N GLY A 136 7.24 7.91 -6.08
CA GLY A 136 5.95 8.31 -6.62
C GLY A 136 4.82 7.54 -5.94
N LEU A 137 3.61 8.10 -5.98
CA LEU A 137 2.42 7.52 -5.37
C LEU A 137 1.28 7.46 -6.39
N PHE A 138 0.59 6.33 -6.47
CA PHE A 138 -0.62 6.21 -7.27
C PHE A 138 -1.58 5.20 -6.66
N GLY A 139 -2.85 5.31 -7.01
CA GLY A 139 -3.85 4.41 -6.47
C GLY A 139 -5.17 4.43 -7.23
N HIS A 140 -6.00 3.44 -6.95
CA HIS A 140 -7.31 3.27 -7.58
C HIS A 140 -8.41 3.18 -6.52
N SER A 141 -9.57 3.82 -6.74
CA SER A 141 -10.74 3.79 -5.86
C SER A 141 -10.41 4.28 -4.44
N MET A 142 -10.57 3.46 -3.40
CA MET A 142 -10.08 3.72 -2.03
C MET A 142 -8.59 4.08 -2.04
N GLY A 143 -7.77 3.40 -2.85
CA GLY A 143 -6.35 3.72 -2.99
C GLY A 143 -6.09 5.05 -3.71
N GLY A 144 -6.99 5.46 -4.62
CA GLY A 144 -6.97 6.79 -5.21
C GLY A 144 -7.23 7.88 -4.18
N HIS A 145 -8.19 7.65 -3.27
CA HIS A 145 -8.40 8.47 -2.07
C HIS A 145 -7.13 8.54 -1.22
N GLY A 146 -6.55 7.39 -0.89
CA GLY A 146 -5.33 7.31 -0.10
C GLY A 146 -4.16 8.06 -0.74
N ALA A 147 -3.99 7.94 -2.06
CA ALA A 147 -2.95 8.66 -2.78
C ALA A 147 -3.10 10.18 -2.68
N LEU A 148 -4.32 10.70 -2.85
CA LEU A 148 -4.62 12.13 -2.68
C LEU A 148 -4.37 12.57 -1.23
N THR A 149 -4.93 11.85 -0.27
CA THR A 149 -4.83 12.18 1.15
C THR A 149 -3.38 12.21 1.62
N LEU A 150 -2.61 11.16 1.36
CA LEU A 150 -1.22 11.07 1.78
C LEU A 150 -0.34 12.14 1.12
N ALA A 151 -0.52 12.39 -0.18
CA ALA A 151 0.28 13.41 -0.86
C ALA A 151 -0.01 14.83 -0.36
N LEU A 152 -1.27 15.14 -0.05
CA LEU A 152 -1.67 16.45 0.47
C LEU A 152 -1.27 16.65 1.93
N ARG A 153 -1.34 15.61 2.76
CA ARG A 153 -0.94 15.66 4.18
C ARG A 153 0.57 15.65 4.38
N HIS A 154 1.32 15.10 3.43
CA HIS A 154 2.78 14.98 3.49
C HIS A 154 3.46 15.67 2.29
N PRO A 155 3.38 17.00 2.17
CA PRO A 155 3.90 17.73 1.02
C PRO A 155 5.42 17.51 0.86
N GLY A 156 5.84 17.28 -0.39
CA GLY A 156 7.26 17.04 -0.72
C GLY A 156 7.75 15.61 -0.52
N ARG A 157 6.93 14.70 0.01
CA ARG A 157 7.31 13.28 0.20
C ARG A 157 7.28 12.48 -1.11
N PHE A 158 6.46 12.89 -2.07
CA PHE A 158 6.28 12.21 -3.34
C PHE A 158 6.59 13.13 -4.51
N GLN A 159 7.33 12.65 -5.52
CA GLN A 159 7.64 13.38 -6.74
C GLN A 159 6.55 13.29 -7.81
N SER A 160 5.66 12.32 -7.70
CA SER A 160 4.52 12.17 -8.60
C SER A 160 3.32 11.63 -7.86
N LEU A 161 2.14 12.02 -8.33
CA LEU A 161 0.86 11.59 -7.80
C LEU A 161 -0.08 11.28 -8.97
N SER A 162 -0.74 10.10 -8.92
CA SER A 162 -1.84 9.77 -9.83
C SER A 162 -2.96 9.08 -9.05
N ALA A 163 -4.19 9.55 -9.25
CA ALA A 163 -5.38 8.97 -8.62
C ALA A 163 -6.39 8.54 -9.68
N PHE A 164 -6.69 7.26 -9.72
CA PHE A 164 -7.63 6.66 -10.68
C PHE A 164 -8.95 6.39 -9.98
N ALA A 165 -10.05 6.95 -10.51
CA ALA A 165 -11.40 6.83 -9.95
C ALA A 165 -11.41 6.99 -8.41
N PRO A 166 -10.80 8.05 -7.84
CA PRO A 166 -10.66 8.18 -6.39
C PRO A 166 -12.02 8.42 -5.72
N ILE A 167 -12.15 7.95 -4.48
CA ILE A 167 -13.20 8.40 -3.58
C ILE A 167 -12.81 9.82 -3.11
N ALA A 168 -13.13 10.84 -3.90
CA ALA A 168 -12.62 12.19 -3.70
C ALA A 168 -13.39 13.00 -2.65
N ALA A 169 -14.63 12.60 -2.35
CA ALA A 169 -15.51 13.28 -1.40
C ALA A 169 -16.23 12.25 -0.51
N PRO A 170 -15.52 11.57 0.40
CA PRO A 170 -16.09 10.49 1.22
C PRO A 170 -17.31 10.96 2.03
N THR A 171 -17.30 12.18 2.51
CA THR A 171 -18.44 12.76 3.27
C THR A 171 -19.71 12.96 2.45
N GLN A 172 -19.66 12.76 1.13
CA GLN A 172 -20.78 12.89 0.22
C GLN A 172 -21.28 11.55 -0.32
N CYS A 173 -20.78 10.44 0.20
CA CYS A 173 -21.25 9.10 -0.14
C CYS A 173 -21.73 8.34 1.10
N PRO A 174 -22.69 7.37 0.92
CA PRO A 174 -23.34 6.70 2.06
C PRO A 174 -22.41 5.96 3.02
N TRP A 175 -21.22 5.61 2.58
CA TRP A 175 -20.25 4.80 3.33
C TRP A 175 -18.88 5.53 3.52
N GLY A 176 -18.86 6.83 3.31
CA GLY A 176 -17.66 7.68 3.49
C GLY A 176 -17.64 8.47 4.77
#